data_664080f1bf1f55b27a04853e919f50d6
#
_entry.id   664080f1bf1f55b27a04853e919f50d6
#
_cell.length_a   1.000
_cell.length_b   1.000
_cell.length_c   1.000
_cell.angle_alpha   90.00
_cell.angle_beta   90.00
_cell.angle_gamma   90.00
#
_symmetry.space_group_name_H-M   'P 1'
#
loop_
_entity.id
_entity.type
_entity.pdbx_description
1 polymer ?
#
loop_
_entity_poly.entity_id
_entity_poly.type
_entity_poly.pdbx_seq_one_letter_code
_entity_poly.pdbx_strand_id
1 'polypeptide(L)'
;MFHSEEYIVDKNDRWMIQKYLHLQFGGATAIEDKFAPRHDAAFVFHFGDRPILRDGSNYVLEPFFIASIQRRALQMCIQGNLDSFIVICKPTVLSRLYNLDMDPVSKHSISLPNNQLYPIWEQLKNCSTFTQRVALFQSYINHSFPAPYIPDAIDKLYEEIVNHAINTPLKYLIETCGGSPRT
;
A
#
# COMPACT_ATOMS: atom_id res chain seq x y z
N MET A 1 1.58 -23.77 4.53
CA MET A 1 2.49 -23.39 3.42
C MET A 1 2.21 -21.94 3.09
N PHE A 2 3.25 -21.13 2.83
CA PHE A 2 3.12 -19.74 2.39
C PHE A 2 3.09 -19.67 0.86
N HIS A 3 2.12 -18.99 0.29
CA HIS A 3 1.98 -18.76 -1.16
C HIS A 3 1.85 -17.26 -1.41
N SER A 4 2.52 -16.76 -2.46
CA SER A 4 2.40 -15.37 -2.88
C SER A 4 2.29 -15.28 -4.40
N GLU A 5 1.37 -14.42 -4.85
CA GLU A 5 1.23 -14.03 -6.25
C GLU A 5 1.47 -12.52 -6.36
N GLU A 6 2.08 -12.10 -7.46
CA GLU A 6 2.36 -10.69 -7.72
C GLU A 6 1.92 -10.33 -9.15
N TYR A 7 1.26 -9.19 -9.32
CA TYR A 7 0.98 -8.57 -10.60
C TYR A 7 1.55 -7.15 -10.61
N ILE A 8 2.55 -6.92 -11.46
CA ILE A 8 3.22 -5.64 -11.63
C ILE A 8 2.46 -4.86 -12.71
N VAL A 9 1.96 -3.68 -12.35
CA VAL A 9 1.25 -2.79 -13.28
C VAL A 9 2.20 -2.30 -14.37
N ASP A 10 1.74 -2.18 -15.61
CA ASP A 10 2.55 -1.65 -16.69
C ASP A 10 3.05 -0.23 -16.38
N LYS A 11 4.27 0.09 -16.80
CA LYS A 11 4.93 1.36 -16.46
C LYS A 11 4.09 2.59 -16.85
N ASN A 12 3.37 2.50 -17.96
CA ASN A 12 2.55 3.60 -18.47
C ASN A 12 1.26 3.80 -17.65
N ASP A 13 0.81 2.76 -16.93
CA ASP A 13 -0.43 2.77 -16.13
C ASP A 13 -0.17 2.97 -14.63
N ARG A 14 1.11 3.11 -14.23
CA ARG A 14 1.54 3.27 -12.82
C ARG A 14 1.35 4.68 -12.29
N TRP A 15 0.27 5.37 -12.63
CA TRP A 15 0.08 6.71 -12.09
C TRP A 15 -0.12 6.70 -10.56
N MET A 16 -0.82 5.71 -9.99
CA MET A 16 -1.01 5.52 -8.56
C MET A 16 -0.55 4.14 -8.10
N ILE A 17 -1.02 3.08 -8.74
CA ILE A 17 -0.78 1.69 -8.35
C ILE A 17 0.50 1.18 -9.01
N GLN A 18 1.40 0.64 -8.21
CA GLN A 18 2.66 0.07 -8.69
C GLN A 18 2.53 -1.43 -8.95
N LYS A 19 1.89 -2.14 -8.01
CA LYS A 19 1.67 -3.58 -8.08
C LYS A 19 0.59 -4.07 -7.14
N TYR A 20 0.12 -5.26 -7.40
CA TYR A 20 -0.79 -6.03 -6.56
C TYR A 20 -0.07 -7.25 -6.01
N LEU A 21 -0.38 -7.60 -4.77
CA LEU A 21 0.13 -8.80 -4.10
C LEU A 21 -1.05 -9.59 -3.54
N HIS A 22 -0.96 -10.90 -3.64
CA HIS A 22 -1.85 -11.82 -2.95
C HIS A 22 -1.01 -12.72 -2.05
N LEU A 23 -1.25 -12.67 -0.76
CA LEU A 23 -0.53 -13.44 0.24
C LEU A 23 -1.49 -14.42 0.90
N GLN A 24 -1.15 -15.71 0.81
CA GLN A 24 -1.89 -16.78 1.44
C GLN A 24 -0.97 -17.59 2.35
N PHE A 25 -1.46 -17.89 3.52
CA PHE A 25 -0.81 -18.80 4.46
C PHE A 25 -1.87 -19.69 5.10
N GLY A 26 -1.58 -20.98 5.17
CA GLY A 26 -2.39 -21.94 5.89
C GLY A 26 -1.48 -22.82 6.74
N GLY A 27 -1.69 -22.82 8.05
CA GLY A 27 -0.91 -23.65 8.96
C GLY A 27 -1.37 -23.55 10.40
N ALA A 28 -1.21 -24.64 11.14
CA ALA A 28 -1.53 -24.71 12.56
C ALA A 28 -0.49 -23.97 13.42
N THR A 29 0.73 -23.77 12.91
CA THR A 29 1.82 -23.11 13.64
C THR A 29 1.87 -21.64 13.26
N ALA A 30 1.90 -20.77 14.27
CA ALA A 30 2.08 -19.33 14.06
C ALA A 30 3.45 -19.03 13.45
N ILE A 31 3.50 -18.11 12.50
CA ILE A 31 4.74 -17.57 11.93
C ILE A 31 4.94 -16.16 12.48
N GLU A 32 6.14 -15.91 13.01
CA GLU A 32 6.58 -14.55 13.34
C GLU A 32 7.54 -14.06 12.26
N ASP A 33 7.25 -12.90 11.68
CA ASP A 33 8.05 -12.30 10.64
C ASP A 33 8.24 -10.81 10.88
N LYS A 34 9.34 -10.27 10.33
CA LYS A 34 9.66 -8.84 10.37
C LYS A 34 9.45 -8.23 8.99
N PHE A 35 8.48 -7.37 8.87
CA PHE A 35 8.26 -6.57 7.67
C PHE A 35 9.23 -5.40 7.66
N ALA A 36 10.07 -5.35 6.64
CA ALA A 36 11.06 -4.28 6.47
C ALA A 36 10.39 -2.91 6.28
N PRO A 37 11.08 -1.82 6.61
CA PRO A 37 10.65 -0.48 6.27
C PRO A 37 10.35 -0.34 4.78
N ARG A 38 9.32 0.44 4.44
CA ARG A 38 8.87 0.64 3.06
C ARG A 38 8.58 2.12 2.80
N HIS A 39 8.93 2.58 1.62
CA HIS A 39 8.68 3.95 1.14
C HIS A 39 7.37 4.11 0.38
N ASP A 40 6.66 3.01 0.13
CA ASP A 40 5.33 2.99 -0.49
C ASP A 40 4.22 2.96 0.56
N ALA A 41 3.00 3.23 0.12
CA ALA A 41 1.77 3.03 0.87
C ALA A 41 0.97 1.89 0.23
N ALA A 42 -0.04 1.37 0.92
CA ALA A 42 -0.83 0.27 0.37
C ALA A 42 -2.27 0.27 0.87
N PHE A 43 -3.21 -0.13 0.01
CA PHE A 43 -4.47 -0.69 0.46
C PHE A 43 -4.23 -2.13 0.88
N VAL A 44 -4.75 -2.52 2.03
CA VAL A 44 -4.64 -3.87 2.58
C VAL A 44 -6.05 -4.40 2.85
N PHE A 45 -6.32 -5.61 2.35
CA PHE A 45 -7.60 -6.30 2.53
C PHE A 45 -7.32 -7.72 3.03
N HIS A 46 -7.88 -8.06 4.18
CA HIS A 46 -7.81 -9.39 4.78
C HIS A 46 -9.16 -10.11 4.63
N PHE A 47 -9.18 -11.34 4.15
CA PHE A 47 -10.38 -12.14 3.95
C PHE A 47 -10.41 -13.38 4.86
N GLY A 48 -9.24 -13.80 5.36
CA GLY A 48 -9.06 -14.88 6.33
C GLY A 48 -8.72 -14.36 7.74
N ASP A 49 -7.91 -15.12 8.47
CA ASP A 49 -7.39 -14.71 9.76
C ASP A 49 -6.46 -13.49 9.60
N ARG A 50 -6.57 -12.56 10.52
CA ARG A 50 -5.86 -11.27 10.46
C ARG A 50 -4.53 -11.33 11.20
N PRO A 51 -3.44 -10.77 10.65
CA PRO A 51 -2.18 -10.68 11.36
C PRO A 51 -2.28 -9.88 12.66
N ILE A 52 -1.43 -10.24 13.61
CA ILE A 52 -1.26 -9.52 14.87
C ILE A 52 0.04 -8.71 14.78
N LEU A 53 -0.06 -7.40 14.87
CA LEU A 53 1.09 -6.51 14.97
C LEU A 53 1.61 -6.54 16.41
N ARG A 54 2.92 -6.77 16.57
CA ARG A 54 3.63 -6.76 17.86
C ARG A 54 4.53 -5.53 17.95
N ASP A 55 3.94 -4.41 18.35
CA ASP A 55 4.64 -3.12 18.54
C ASP A 55 4.33 -2.57 19.93
N GLY A 56 4.96 -3.16 20.93
CA GLY A 56 4.74 -2.83 22.36
C GLY A 56 3.44 -3.39 22.94
N SER A 57 2.42 -3.59 22.12
CA SER A 57 1.18 -4.30 22.46
C SER A 57 0.76 -5.19 21.28
N ASN A 58 0.01 -6.24 21.56
CA ASN A 58 -0.56 -7.08 20.50
C ASN A 58 -1.79 -6.39 19.93
N TYR A 59 -1.74 -6.01 18.66
CA TYR A 59 -2.84 -5.39 17.95
C TYR A 59 -3.23 -6.23 16.73
N VAL A 60 -4.48 -6.69 16.69
CA VAL A 60 -5.03 -7.41 15.53
C VAL A 60 -5.33 -6.39 14.44
N LEU A 61 -4.72 -6.54 13.27
CA LEU A 61 -4.94 -5.61 12.15
C LEU A 61 -6.41 -5.58 11.73
N GLU A 62 -6.86 -4.43 11.23
CA GLU A 62 -8.20 -4.27 10.69
C GLU A 62 -8.43 -5.16 9.45
N PRO A 63 -9.68 -5.52 9.12
CA PRO A 63 -9.95 -6.34 7.93
C PRO A 63 -9.60 -5.61 6.62
N PHE A 64 -9.64 -4.29 6.62
CA PHE A 64 -9.20 -3.46 5.51
C PHE A 64 -8.74 -2.08 6.03
N PHE A 65 -7.67 -1.57 5.44
CA PHE A 65 -7.09 -0.28 5.82
C PHE A 65 -6.10 0.21 4.76
N ILE A 66 -5.63 1.45 4.92
CA ILE A 66 -4.48 1.97 4.19
C ILE A 66 -3.26 1.90 5.12
N ALA A 67 -2.24 1.16 4.70
CA ALA A 67 -0.93 1.19 5.34
C ALA A 67 -0.16 2.42 4.86
N SER A 68 0.34 3.21 5.82
CA SER A 68 1.22 4.36 5.55
C SER A 68 2.65 3.91 5.27
N ILE A 69 3.51 4.88 4.93
CA ILE A 69 4.96 4.68 4.83
C ILE A 69 5.50 4.09 6.14
N GLN A 70 6.38 3.09 6.04
CA GLN A 70 6.95 2.38 7.19
C GLN A 70 8.41 2.80 7.37
N ARG A 71 8.74 3.55 8.45
CA ARG A 71 10.12 3.97 8.76
C ARG A 71 10.91 2.95 9.57
N ARG A 72 10.24 1.99 10.19
CA ARG A 72 10.86 0.93 11.00
C ARG A 72 10.27 -0.44 10.65
N ALA A 73 11.02 -1.47 10.92
CA ALA A 73 10.52 -2.83 10.76
C ALA A 73 9.35 -3.09 11.73
N LEU A 74 8.31 -3.73 11.22
CA LEU A 74 7.16 -4.17 12.01
C LEU A 74 7.26 -5.66 12.26
N GLN A 75 7.09 -6.08 13.51
CA GLN A 75 6.99 -7.48 13.86
C GLN A 75 5.53 -7.91 13.77
N MET A 76 5.25 -8.91 12.93
CA MET A 76 3.91 -9.46 12.78
C MET A 76 3.89 -10.95 13.12
N CYS A 77 2.81 -11.38 13.75
CA CYS A 77 2.48 -12.78 13.96
C CYS A 77 1.32 -13.15 13.03
N ILE A 78 1.53 -14.17 12.20
CA ILE A 78 0.54 -14.72 11.29
C ILE A 78 0.14 -16.09 11.82
N GLN A 79 -1.14 -16.28 12.10
CA GLN A 79 -1.70 -17.51 12.66
C GLN A 79 -2.96 -17.89 11.90
N GLY A 80 -3.19 -19.19 11.70
CA GLY A 80 -4.38 -19.70 11.02
C GLY A 80 -4.31 -19.58 9.50
N ASN A 81 -5.41 -19.16 8.86
CA ASN A 81 -5.55 -19.07 7.41
C ASN A 81 -5.53 -17.60 6.96
N LEU A 82 -4.36 -17.07 6.65
CA LEU A 82 -4.22 -15.74 6.04
C LEU A 82 -4.67 -15.79 4.57
N ASP A 83 -5.50 -14.85 4.18
CA ASP A 83 -5.79 -14.50 2.78
C ASP A 83 -5.80 -12.97 2.69
N SER A 84 -4.77 -12.39 2.06
CA SER A 84 -4.58 -10.93 2.00
C SER A 84 -4.34 -10.47 0.58
N PHE A 85 -5.12 -9.50 0.14
CA PHE A 85 -4.92 -8.77 -1.10
C PHE A 85 -4.38 -7.38 -0.77
N ILE A 86 -3.21 -7.04 -1.33
CA ILE A 86 -2.47 -5.82 -1.04
C ILE A 86 -2.23 -5.07 -2.34
N VAL A 87 -2.56 -3.79 -2.35
CA VAL A 87 -2.38 -2.91 -3.51
C VAL A 87 -1.34 -1.86 -3.16
N ILE A 88 -0.14 -2.00 -3.71
CA ILE A 88 0.99 -1.11 -3.46
C ILE A 88 0.85 0.17 -4.29
N CYS A 89 0.88 1.31 -3.63
CA CYS A 89 0.61 2.61 -4.21
C CYS A 89 1.74 3.62 -3.95
N LYS A 90 1.80 4.64 -4.81
CA LYS A 90 2.62 5.83 -4.57
C LYS A 90 1.98 6.64 -3.43
N PRO A 91 2.71 6.90 -2.33
CA PRO A 91 2.14 7.58 -1.16
C PRO A 91 1.74 9.02 -1.46
N THR A 92 2.46 9.73 -2.33
CA THR A 92 2.15 11.10 -2.73
C THR A 92 0.80 11.22 -3.42
N VAL A 93 0.51 10.32 -4.35
CA VAL A 93 -0.77 10.27 -5.07
C VAL A 93 -1.89 9.86 -4.12
N LEU A 94 -1.68 8.79 -3.34
CA LEU A 94 -2.69 8.27 -2.42
C LEU A 94 -3.06 9.29 -1.35
N SER A 95 -2.04 9.97 -0.76
CA SER A 95 -2.24 11.05 0.20
C SER A 95 -3.14 12.16 -0.34
N ARG A 96 -2.89 12.59 -1.57
CA ARG A 96 -3.61 13.69 -2.19
C ARG A 96 -5.05 13.33 -2.57
N LEU A 97 -5.25 12.18 -3.19
CA LEU A 97 -6.56 11.74 -3.65
C LEU A 97 -7.53 11.48 -2.50
N TYR A 98 -7.03 10.99 -1.38
CA TYR A 98 -7.84 10.68 -0.20
C TYR A 98 -7.67 11.70 0.94
N ASN A 99 -6.89 12.76 0.73
CA ASN A 99 -6.56 13.78 1.75
C ASN A 99 -6.04 13.14 3.06
N LEU A 100 -5.04 12.26 2.93
CA LEU A 100 -4.49 11.48 4.03
C LEU A 100 -3.15 12.03 4.50
N ASP A 101 -2.96 12.06 5.81
CA ASP A 101 -1.64 12.24 6.41
C ASP A 101 -0.90 10.89 6.36
N MET A 102 0.19 10.86 5.61
CA MET A 102 1.06 9.69 5.47
C MET A 102 2.19 9.66 6.51
N ASP A 103 2.16 10.51 7.54
CA ASP A 103 3.18 10.48 8.60
C ASP A 103 3.12 9.15 9.36
N PRO A 104 4.16 8.33 9.27
CA PRO A 104 4.20 7.00 9.89
C PRO A 104 4.40 7.05 11.42
N VAL A 105 4.71 8.21 11.98
CA VAL A 105 5.02 8.31 13.42
C VAL A 105 3.77 8.12 14.29
N SER A 106 2.60 8.43 13.75
CA SER A 106 1.36 8.43 14.54
C SER A 106 0.48 7.20 14.37
N LYS A 107 0.52 6.50 13.22
CA LYS A 107 -0.40 5.38 12.92
C LYS A 107 0.19 4.39 11.94
N HIS A 108 0.03 3.08 12.24
CA HIS A 108 0.39 2.00 11.31
C HIS A 108 -0.68 1.76 10.25
N SER A 109 -1.93 2.10 10.55
CA SER A 109 -3.07 1.95 9.66
C SER A 109 -3.90 3.23 9.62
N ILE A 110 -4.43 3.56 8.46
CA ILE A 110 -5.30 4.71 8.23
C ILE A 110 -6.66 4.17 7.79
N SER A 111 -7.70 4.47 8.55
CA SER A 111 -9.07 4.18 8.16
C SER A 111 -9.65 5.37 7.40
N LEU A 112 -10.28 5.12 6.25
CA LEU A 112 -10.99 6.17 5.52
C LEU A 112 -12.31 6.53 6.23
N PRO A 113 -12.72 7.80 6.20
CA PRO A 113 -14.01 8.23 6.72
C PRO A 113 -15.16 7.43 6.08
N ASN A 114 -16.22 7.19 6.85
CA ASN A 114 -17.44 6.51 6.40
C ASN A 114 -17.23 5.10 5.83
N ASN A 115 -16.17 4.41 6.24
CA ASN A 115 -15.84 3.06 5.77
C ASN A 115 -15.84 2.94 4.23
N GLN A 116 -15.28 3.91 3.53
CA GLN A 116 -15.28 3.96 2.05
C GLN A 116 -14.70 2.70 1.40
N LEU A 117 -13.85 1.96 2.10
CA LEU A 117 -13.28 0.70 1.61
C LEU A 117 -14.18 -0.51 1.86
N TYR A 118 -15.23 -0.40 2.67
CA TYR A 118 -16.11 -1.53 2.98
C TYR A 118 -16.79 -2.13 1.74
N PRO A 119 -17.41 -1.34 0.84
CA PRO A 119 -18.08 -1.90 -0.32
C PRO A 119 -17.14 -2.66 -1.27
N ILE A 120 -15.93 -2.17 -1.47
CA ILE A 120 -14.95 -2.84 -2.32
C ILE A 120 -14.38 -4.08 -1.64
N TRP A 121 -14.18 -4.05 -0.31
CA TRP A 121 -13.74 -5.21 0.47
C TRP A 121 -14.75 -6.37 0.36
N GLU A 122 -16.05 -6.10 0.50
CA GLU A 122 -17.12 -7.10 0.36
C GLU A 122 -17.13 -7.73 -1.04
N GLN A 123 -16.91 -6.94 -2.09
CA GLN A 123 -16.84 -7.44 -3.45
C GLN A 123 -15.57 -8.27 -3.69
N LEU A 124 -14.40 -7.81 -3.22
CA LEU A 124 -13.12 -8.52 -3.34
C LEU A 124 -13.14 -9.86 -2.62
N LYS A 125 -13.85 -9.97 -1.49
CA LYS A 125 -14.02 -11.21 -0.73
C LYS A 125 -14.71 -12.29 -1.54
N ASN A 126 -15.63 -11.92 -2.45
CA ASN A 126 -16.37 -12.85 -3.30
C ASN A 126 -15.62 -13.25 -4.58
N CYS A 127 -14.45 -12.67 -4.85
CA CYS A 127 -13.62 -13.07 -5.98
C CYS A 127 -12.91 -14.40 -5.72
N SER A 128 -12.98 -15.32 -6.66
CA SER A 128 -12.37 -16.65 -6.55
C SER A 128 -10.89 -16.69 -6.95
N THR A 129 -10.41 -15.69 -7.72
CA THR A 129 -9.04 -15.66 -8.22
C THR A 129 -8.37 -14.30 -7.98
N PHE A 130 -7.03 -14.31 -7.91
CA PHE A 130 -6.22 -13.11 -7.82
C PHE A 130 -6.48 -12.14 -9.00
N THR A 131 -6.55 -12.66 -10.21
CA THR A 131 -6.83 -11.86 -11.42
C THR A 131 -8.18 -11.14 -11.34
N GLN A 132 -9.22 -11.78 -10.81
CA GLN A 132 -10.52 -11.14 -10.59
C GLN A 132 -10.42 -10.00 -9.57
N ARG A 133 -9.68 -10.18 -8.47
CA ARG A 133 -9.44 -9.13 -7.47
C ARG A 133 -8.71 -7.93 -8.10
N VAL A 134 -7.69 -8.19 -8.91
CA VAL A 134 -6.96 -7.13 -9.64
C VAL A 134 -7.90 -6.35 -10.55
N ALA A 135 -8.65 -7.03 -11.43
CA ALA A 135 -9.57 -6.38 -12.37
C ALA A 135 -10.66 -5.57 -11.65
N LEU A 136 -11.23 -6.13 -10.58
CA LEU A 136 -12.25 -5.46 -9.79
C LEU A 136 -11.70 -4.18 -9.12
N PHE A 137 -10.52 -4.25 -8.51
CA PHE A 137 -9.93 -3.09 -7.85
C PHE A 137 -9.50 -2.01 -8.86
N GLN A 138 -8.98 -2.40 -10.03
CA GLN A 138 -8.70 -1.46 -11.13
C GLN A 138 -9.97 -0.72 -11.56
N SER A 139 -11.08 -1.46 -11.73
CA SER A 139 -12.38 -0.87 -12.06
C SER A 139 -12.87 0.11 -10.98
N TYR A 140 -12.70 -0.25 -9.70
CA TYR A 140 -13.03 0.62 -8.56
C TYR A 140 -12.25 1.93 -8.60
N ILE A 141 -10.94 1.89 -8.82
CA ILE A 141 -10.09 3.08 -8.90
C ILE A 141 -10.47 3.96 -10.10
N ASN A 142 -10.67 3.37 -11.26
CA ASN A 142 -11.05 4.11 -12.47
C ASN A 142 -12.42 4.78 -12.33
N HIS A 143 -13.35 4.15 -11.61
CA HIS A 143 -14.65 4.74 -11.32
C HIS A 143 -14.57 5.87 -10.28
N SER A 144 -13.74 5.69 -9.26
CA SER A 144 -13.54 6.68 -8.18
C SER A 144 -12.78 7.91 -8.66
N PHE A 145 -11.89 7.76 -9.65
CA PHE A 145 -11.03 8.81 -10.20
C PHE A 145 -11.08 8.80 -11.73
N PRO A 146 -12.22 9.21 -12.34
CA PRO A 146 -12.42 9.12 -13.78
C PRO A 146 -11.58 10.12 -14.59
N ALA A 147 -11.10 11.20 -13.99
CA ALA A 147 -10.26 12.18 -14.65
C ALA A 147 -8.80 11.71 -14.70
N PRO A 148 -8.05 11.96 -15.79
CA PRO A 148 -6.63 11.67 -15.86
C PRO A 148 -5.88 12.36 -14.72
N TYR A 149 -5.10 11.59 -13.97
CA TYR A 149 -4.23 12.15 -12.94
C TYR A 149 -3.02 12.83 -13.57
N ILE A 150 -2.78 14.10 -13.21
CA ILE A 150 -1.63 14.86 -13.67
C ILE A 150 -0.59 14.92 -12.55
N PRO A 151 0.57 14.22 -12.70
CA PRO A 151 1.64 14.26 -11.70
C PRO A 151 2.19 15.67 -11.51
N ASP A 152 2.34 16.08 -10.26
CA ASP A 152 2.99 17.36 -9.92
C ASP A 152 4.49 17.20 -9.59
N ALA A 153 5.10 18.28 -9.09
CA ALA A 153 6.52 18.30 -8.73
C ALA A 153 6.86 17.31 -7.61
N ILE A 154 5.93 17.06 -6.67
CA ILE A 154 6.15 16.13 -5.56
C ILE A 154 6.14 14.69 -6.05
N ASP A 155 5.23 14.35 -6.98
CA ASP A 155 5.18 13.01 -7.56
C ASP A 155 6.45 12.71 -8.38
N LYS A 156 6.91 13.71 -9.15
CA LYS A 156 8.17 13.59 -9.91
C LYS A 156 9.36 13.43 -8.97
N LEU A 157 9.43 14.20 -7.89
CA LEU A 157 10.48 14.08 -6.89
C LEU A 157 10.47 12.69 -6.21
N TYR A 158 9.29 12.18 -5.88
CA TYR A 158 9.15 10.82 -5.32
C TYR A 158 9.71 9.77 -6.28
N GLU A 159 9.37 9.83 -7.57
CA GLU A 159 9.87 8.91 -8.59
C GLU A 159 11.40 8.99 -8.72
N GLU A 160 11.96 10.20 -8.74
CA GLU A 160 13.42 10.41 -8.80
C GLU A 160 14.11 9.83 -7.55
N ILE A 161 13.55 10.05 -6.35
CA ILE A 161 14.10 9.49 -5.11
C ILE A 161 14.09 7.96 -5.17
N VAL A 162 12.99 7.35 -5.57
CA VAL A 162 12.86 5.89 -5.62
C VAL A 162 13.80 5.27 -6.65
N ASN A 163 13.98 5.92 -7.79
CA ASN A 163 14.78 5.36 -8.89
C ASN A 163 16.28 5.65 -8.77
N HIS A 164 16.69 6.76 -8.12
CA HIS A 164 18.06 7.26 -8.20
C HIS A 164 18.71 7.60 -6.84
N ALA A 165 18.02 7.41 -5.72
CA ALA A 165 18.34 8.03 -4.45
C ALA A 165 19.68 7.67 -3.80
N ILE A 166 20.36 6.59 -4.18
CA ILE A 166 21.48 6.11 -3.40
C ILE A 166 22.71 7.05 -3.46
N ASN A 167 22.86 7.85 -4.54
CA ASN A 167 24.03 8.71 -4.73
C ASN A 167 23.73 10.12 -5.25
N THR A 168 22.45 10.52 -5.35
CA THR A 168 22.10 11.83 -5.91
C THR A 168 21.75 12.81 -4.78
N PRO A 169 22.41 13.98 -4.69
CA PRO A 169 22.09 14.99 -3.69
C PRO A 169 20.64 15.46 -3.81
N LEU A 170 19.92 15.57 -2.68
CA LEU A 170 18.52 15.98 -2.64
C LEU A 170 18.27 17.32 -3.34
N LYS A 171 19.21 18.27 -3.21
CA LYS A 171 19.14 19.56 -3.90
C LYS A 171 19.00 19.39 -5.42
N TYR A 172 19.81 18.53 -6.02
CA TYR A 172 19.74 18.24 -7.46
C TYR A 172 18.40 17.63 -7.87
N LEU A 173 17.89 16.68 -7.07
CA LEU A 173 16.58 16.06 -7.33
C LEU A 173 15.44 17.11 -7.28
N ILE A 174 15.46 18.01 -6.31
CA ILE A 174 14.47 19.08 -6.19
C ILE A 174 14.51 20.01 -7.40
N GLU A 175 15.70 20.44 -7.83
CA GLU A 175 15.90 21.31 -8.99
C GLU A 175 15.41 20.66 -10.28
N THR A 176 15.72 19.37 -10.49
CA THR A 176 15.29 18.58 -11.66
C THR A 176 13.77 18.46 -11.75
N CYS A 177 13.08 18.40 -10.63
CA CYS A 177 11.62 18.33 -10.57
C CYS A 177 10.91 19.72 -10.65
N GLY A 178 11.66 20.79 -10.90
CA GLY A 178 11.12 22.16 -10.97
C GLY A 178 10.79 22.77 -9.61
N GLY A 179 11.34 22.20 -8.55
CA GLY A 179 11.26 22.75 -7.19
C GLY A 179 12.35 23.80 -6.93
N SER A 180 12.15 24.63 -5.90
CA SER A 180 13.18 25.50 -5.36
C SER A 180 13.54 25.01 -3.96
N PRO A 181 14.82 24.73 -3.67
CA PRO A 181 15.22 24.43 -2.31
C PRO A 181 14.99 25.68 -1.47
N ARG A 182 14.00 25.65 -0.57
CA ARG A 182 13.89 26.69 0.46
C ARG A 182 14.96 26.41 1.50
N THR A 183 15.83 27.35 1.68
CA THR A 183 16.79 27.41 2.79
C THR A 183 16.07 27.54 4.13
#